data_87fe405d20ea0f8374f50529361acb4b
#
_entry.id   87fe405d20ea0f8374f50529361acb4b
#
_cell.length_a   1.000
_cell.length_b   1.000
_cell.length_c   1.000
_cell.angle_alpha   90.00
_cell.angle_beta   90.00
_cell.angle_gamma   90.00
#
_symmetry.space_group_name_H-M   'P 1'
#
loop_
_entity.id
_entity.type
_entity.pdbx_description
1 polymer ?
#
loop_
_entity_poly.entity_id
_entity_poly.type
_entity_poly.pdbx_seq_one_letter_code
_entity_poly.pdbx_strand_id
1 'polypeptide(L)'
;SQKRLTKSIERSSAWLSNLLHPIPGRDSPLNIIVHMAGGTCIPARKAFAENLLEQLHGPEAEAIKPLEKLDDGVVGYSFDLVPLRQSLDAQHRKASDSKPSHTDFLIPLVESSLTILPKTKLRLINSTKSPHEILQLVSAIGIDLFDAQWVQQAADIGIALDFQFPVGSTETPRTEIGHNLYEPKFRLDFKPLANAFRGAYTADVDLPVCLCAACSPISPSTRIFHGVDTPSSNDELESKPHYKPHFTRAYLHHLLHTHEMSAHALLAMHNLQVLSSFFAGIRQVLLVSSSNERWLKEVERFMERYDENLDVFEAAKLSWKEVDLARGKGRLAREKI
;
A
#
# COMPACT_ATOMS: atom_id res chain seq x y z
N SER A 1 -3.56 -28.00 12.64
CA SER A 1 -2.99 -28.90 13.68
C SER A 1 -1.52 -28.57 13.86
N GLN A 2 -0.99 -28.76 15.05
CA GLN A 2 0.41 -28.50 15.39
C GLN A 2 1.40 -29.19 14.45
N LYS A 3 1.13 -30.44 14.04
CA LYS A 3 1.95 -31.19 13.06
C LYS A 3 2.10 -30.47 11.71
N ARG A 4 1.06 -29.76 11.25
CA ARG A 4 1.14 -28.98 10.00
C ARG A 4 2.02 -27.75 10.15
N LEU A 5 1.96 -27.07 11.29
CA LEU A 5 2.80 -25.91 11.60
C LEU A 5 4.27 -26.29 11.68
N THR A 6 4.61 -27.36 12.42
CA THR A 6 5.97 -27.89 12.50
C THR A 6 6.52 -28.20 11.11
N LYS A 7 5.77 -28.96 10.30
CA LYS A 7 6.17 -29.25 8.91
C LYS A 7 6.31 -28.01 8.03
N SER A 8 5.50 -26.96 8.26
CA SER A 8 5.63 -25.70 7.54
C SER A 8 6.95 -25.00 7.86
N ILE A 9 7.31 -24.94 9.15
CA ILE A 9 8.57 -24.37 9.62
C ILE A 9 9.75 -25.13 9.03
N GLU A 10 9.79 -26.46 9.19
CA GLU A 10 10.86 -27.33 8.65
C GLU A 10 11.06 -27.13 7.15
N ARG A 11 9.97 -27.09 6.38
CA ARG A 11 10.04 -26.86 4.94
C ARG A 11 10.55 -25.46 4.57
N SER A 12 10.10 -24.44 5.28
CA SER A 12 10.53 -23.05 5.03
C SER A 12 12.02 -22.90 5.31
N SER A 13 12.52 -23.50 6.40
CA SER A 13 13.94 -23.52 6.74
C SER A 13 14.78 -24.28 5.71
N ALA A 14 14.31 -25.46 5.29
CA ALA A 14 15.00 -26.25 4.27
C ALA A 14 15.05 -25.54 2.91
N TRP A 15 13.97 -24.88 2.49
CA TRP A 15 13.96 -24.10 1.27
C TRP A 15 14.89 -22.90 1.35
N LEU A 16 14.91 -22.19 2.48
CA LEU A 16 15.84 -21.07 2.69
C LEU A 16 17.29 -21.57 2.63
N SER A 17 17.63 -22.66 3.32
CA SER A 17 18.95 -23.29 3.25
C SER A 17 19.35 -23.60 1.82
N ASN A 18 18.45 -24.20 1.02
CA ASN A 18 18.71 -24.47 -0.40
C ASN A 18 18.95 -23.20 -1.23
N LEU A 19 18.25 -22.11 -0.95
CA LEU A 19 18.45 -20.83 -1.64
C LEU A 19 19.78 -20.16 -1.27
N LEU A 20 20.29 -20.45 -0.08
CA LEU A 20 21.56 -19.92 0.44
C LEU A 20 22.78 -20.70 -0.04
N HIS A 21 22.60 -21.87 -0.68
CA HIS A 21 23.72 -22.61 -1.25
C HIS A 21 24.47 -21.75 -2.28
N PRO A 22 25.82 -21.75 -2.23
CA PRO A 22 26.63 -21.05 -3.21
C PRO A 22 26.32 -21.50 -4.64
N ILE A 23 26.06 -20.56 -5.53
CA ILE A 23 25.80 -20.85 -6.94
C ILE A 23 27.13 -20.75 -7.70
N PRO A 24 27.62 -21.84 -8.33
CA PRO A 24 28.87 -21.82 -9.09
C PRO A 24 28.84 -20.72 -10.16
N GLY A 25 29.91 -19.91 -10.26
CA GLY A 25 30.03 -18.82 -11.23
C GLY A 25 29.27 -17.54 -10.89
N ARG A 26 28.73 -17.41 -9.68
CA ARG A 26 28.09 -16.19 -9.20
C ARG A 26 28.91 -15.54 -8.10
N ASP A 27 29.42 -14.33 -8.36
CA ASP A 27 30.29 -13.59 -7.43
C ASP A 27 29.51 -12.82 -6.34
N SER A 28 28.21 -12.58 -6.54
CA SER A 28 27.41 -11.83 -5.55
C SER A 28 26.28 -12.69 -4.94
N PRO A 29 26.05 -12.57 -3.62
CA PRO A 29 24.98 -13.27 -2.94
C PRO A 29 23.59 -12.80 -3.42
N LEU A 30 22.59 -13.65 -3.26
CA LEU A 30 21.19 -13.29 -3.48
C LEU A 30 20.69 -12.37 -2.38
N ASN A 31 19.89 -11.36 -2.74
CA ASN A 31 19.13 -10.58 -1.78
C ASN A 31 17.83 -11.35 -1.44
N ILE A 32 17.87 -12.12 -0.37
CA ILE A 32 16.76 -12.98 0.04
C ILE A 32 15.94 -12.28 1.12
N ILE A 33 14.64 -12.12 0.89
CA ILE A 33 13.67 -11.71 1.92
C ILE A 33 12.89 -12.96 2.31
N VAL A 34 12.97 -13.37 3.57
CA VAL A 34 12.29 -14.56 4.05
C VAL A 34 10.85 -14.26 4.47
N HIS A 35 9.91 -15.07 3.98
CA HIS A 35 8.52 -14.97 4.44
C HIS A 35 8.35 -15.69 5.77
N MET A 36 7.86 -14.96 6.80
CA MET A 36 7.78 -15.46 8.17
C MET A 36 6.67 -16.48 8.35
N ALA A 37 7.07 -17.72 8.64
CA ALA A 37 6.17 -18.84 8.88
C ALA A 37 5.55 -18.80 10.31
N GLY A 38 4.58 -19.70 10.57
CA GLY A 38 3.95 -19.90 11.89
C GLY A 38 2.46 -19.57 11.95
N GLY A 39 1.85 -19.05 10.88
CA GLY A 39 0.43 -18.75 10.79
C GLY A 39 -0.07 -17.83 11.92
N THR A 40 -1.18 -18.17 12.57
CA THR A 40 -1.75 -17.44 13.73
C THR A 40 -1.29 -17.98 15.08
N CYS A 41 -0.23 -18.80 15.12
CA CYS A 41 0.28 -19.43 16.35
C CYS A 41 1.55 -18.72 16.83
N ILE A 42 1.46 -17.93 17.89
CA ILE A 42 2.60 -17.17 18.47
C ILE A 42 3.81 -18.07 18.78
N PRO A 43 3.66 -19.23 19.46
CA PRO A 43 4.81 -20.13 19.70
C PRO A 43 5.49 -20.62 18.42
N ALA A 44 4.70 -20.93 17.38
CA ALA A 44 5.25 -21.37 16.10
C ALA A 44 6.02 -20.27 15.37
N ARG A 45 5.56 -19.01 15.49
CA ARG A 45 6.26 -17.84 14.95
C ARG A 45 7.59 -17.60 15.64
N LYS A 46 7.61 -17.67 16.98
CA LYS A 46 8.84 -17.57 17.75
C LYS A 46 9.82 -18.69 17.39
N ALA A 47 9.35 -19.94 17.34
CA ALA A 47 10.19 -21.07 16.97
C ALA A 47 10.81 -20.93 15.56
N PHE A 48 10.08 -20.36 14.58
CA PHE A 48 10.65 -20.09 13.27
C PHE A 48 11.73 -19.00 13.33
N ALA A 49 11.50 -17.93 14.08
CA ALA A 49 12.48 -16.86 14.25
C ALA A 49 13.74 -17.36 14.98
N GLU A 50 13.58 -18.19 16.01
CA GLU A 50 14.68 -18.87 16.73
C GLU A 50 15.49 -19.75 15.78
N ASN A 51 14.82 -20.54 14.95
CA ASN A 51 15.46 -21.41 13.97
C ASN A 51 16.30 -20.63 12.92
N LEU A 52 15.90 -19.43 12.54
CA LEU A 52 16.70 -18.57 11.66
C LEU A 52 18.02 -18.13 12.31
N LEU A 53 18.03 -17.95 13.64
CA LEU A 53 19.18 -17.50 14.43
C LEU A 53 20.04 -18.65 14.98
N GLU A 54 19.55 -19.88 14.87
CA GLU A 54 20.27 -21.06 15.36
C GLU A 54 21.55 -21.26 14.54
N GLN A 55 22.64 -21.53 15.24
CA GLN A 55 23.92 -21.84 14.61
C GLN A 55 23.85 -23.24 14.00
N LEU A 56 24.14 -23.32 12.69
CA LEU A 56 24.12 -24.59 11.98
C LEU A 56 25.40 -25.39 12.24
N HIS A 57 25.28 -26.71 12.21
CA HIS A 57 26.39 -27.62 12.44
C HIS A 57 26.41 -28.75 11.39
N GLY A 58 27.56 -29.38 11.22
CA GLY A 58 27.73 -30.52 10.35
C GLY A 58 27.43 -30.24 8.87
N PRO A 59 26.73 -31.16 8.17
CA PRO A 59 26.49 -31.03 6.73
C PRO A 59 25.68 -29.79 6.35
N GLU A 60 24.76 -29.32 7.20
CA GLU A 60 23.94 -28.12 6.94
C GLU A 60 24.80 -26.86 6.95
N ALA A 61 25.74 -26.74 7.90
CA ALA A 61 26.68 -25.62 7.94
C ALA A 61 27.64 -25.64 6.74
N GLU A 62 28.12 -26.83 6.34
CA GLU A 62 28.99 -26.97 5.16
C GLU A 62 28.30 -26.51 3.86
N ALA A 63 27.02 -26.77 3.74
CA ALA A 63 26.23 -26.49 2.54
C ALA A 63 26.04 -24.99 2.27
N ILE A 64 26.06 -24.13 3.31
CA ILE A 64 25.82 -22.69 3.19
C ILE A 64 27.05 -21.83 3.48
N LYS A 65 28.22 -22.44 3.65
CA LYS A 65 29.45 -21.66 3.90
C LYS A 65 29.62 -20.51 2.90
N PRO A 66 30.05 -19.31 3.34
CA PRO A 66 30.66 -18.97 4.66
C PRO A 66 29.66 -18.58 5.75
N LEU A 67 28.35 -18.73 5.56
CA LEU A 67 27.30 -18.38 6.50
C LEU A 67 27.29 -19.37 7.69
N GLU A 68 27.02 -18.86 8.90
CA GLU A 68 26.93 -19.70 10.13
C GLU A 68 25.47 -20.00 10.51
N LYS A 69 24.55 -19.13 10.12
CA LYS A 69 23.11 -19.18 10.42
C LYS A 69 22.32 -18.91 9.13
N LEU A 70 21.09 -19.37 9.10
CA LEU A 70 20.19 -19.02 8.00
C LEU A 70 19.96 -17.50 7.88
N ASP A 71 19.89 -16.82 9.03
CA ASP A 71 19.69 -15.39 9.08
C ASP A 71 20.82 -14.59 8.42
N ASP A 72 22.06 -15.08 8.45
CA ASP A 72 23.20 -14.36 7.87
C ASP A 72 23.04 -14.09 6.35
N GLY A 73 22.33 -14.98 5.66
CA GLY A 73 22.04 -14.83 4.23
C GLY A 73 20.75 -14.08 3.90
N VAL A 74 20.02 -13.56 4.89
CA VAL A 74 18.73 -12.88 4.72
C VAL A 74 18.90 -11.38 4.84
N VAL A 75 18.34 -10.61 3.90
CA VAL A 75 18.35 -9.13 3.91
C VAL A 75 17.12 -8.54 4.57
N GLY A 76 16.05 -9.33 4.75
CA GLY A 76 14.83 -8.84 5.36
C GLY A 76 13.78 -9.94 5.60
N TYR A 77 12.71 -9.55 6.27
CA TYR A 77 11.58 -10.40 6.66
C TYR A 77 10.29 -9.88 6.04
N SER A 78 9.48 -10.78 5.50
CA SER A 78 8.20 -10.40 4.90
C SER A 78 7.01 -11.09 5.58
N PHE A 79 5.88 -10.38 5.56
CA PHE A 79 4.59 -10.86 6.04
C PHE A 79 3.52 -10.58 5.00
N ASP A 80 2.60 -11.52 4.80
CA ASP A 80 1.38 -11.31 4.04
C ASP A 80 0.18 -11.35 4.99
N LEU A 81 -0.57 -10.25 5.03
CA LEU A 81 -1.69 -10.11 5.94
C LEU A 81 -2.95 -10.81 5.44
N VAL A 82 -3.07 -11.16 4.14
CA VAL A 82 -4.26 -11.86 3.60
C VAL A 82 -4.46 -13.22 4.25
N PRO A 83 -3.51 -14.16 4.22
CA PRO A 83 -3.70 -15.47 4.84
C PRO A 83 -3.82 -15.39 6.36
N LEU A 84 -3.19 -14.40 7.00
CA LEU A 84 -3.34 -14.18 8.45
C LEU A 84 -4.76 -13.76 8.80
N ARG A 85 -5.33 -12.77 8.09
CA ARG A 85 -6.72 -12.34 8.27
C ARG A 85 -7.71 -13.46 8.01
N GLN A 86 -7.56 -14.20 6.91
CA GLN A 86 -8.43 -15.34 6.60
C GLN A 86 -8.42 -16.39 7.72
N SER A 87 -7.26 -16.64 8.29
CA SER A 87 -7.11 -17.60 9.41
C SER A 87 -7.74 -17.08 10.70
N LEU A 88 -7.60 -15.78 11.00
CA LEU A 88 -8.25 -15.12 12.14
C LEU A 88 -9.77 -15.12 11.97
N ASP A 89 -10.30 -14.77 10.81
CA ASP A 89 -11.73 -14.81 10.50
C ASP A 89 -12.32 -16.21 10.71
N ALA A 90 -11.60 -17.24 10.27
CA ALA A 90 -12.03 -18.63 10.45
C ALA A 90 -12.05 -19.08 11.92
N GLN A 91 -11.19 -18.50 12.76
CA GLN A 91 -11.16 -18.74 14.20
C GLN A 91 -12.28 -17.99 14.92
N HIS A 92 -12.50 -16.70 14.58
CA HIS A 92 -13.50 -15.86 15.24
C HIS A 92 -14.94 -16.21 14.87
N ARG A 93 -15.23 -16.67 13.64
CA ARG A 93 -16.57 -17.18 13.27
C ARG A 93 -17.08 -18.29 14.20
N LYS A 94 -16.18 -18.94 14.95
CA LYS A 94 -16.51 -19.97 15.91
C LYS A 94 -16.72 -19.45 17.34
N ALA A 95 -16.38 -18.18 17.61
CA ALA A 95 -16.24 -17.71 18.98
C ALA A 95 -17.18 -16.57 19.42
N SER A 96 -17.67 -15.67 18.55
CA SER A 96 -18.44 -14.50 19.00
C SER A 96 -19.05 -13.67 17.85
N ASP A 97 -20.16 -12.97 18.15
CA ASP A 97 -20.88 -12.04 17.26
C ASP A 97 -20.24 -10.63 17.13
N SER A 98 -19.22 -10.30 17.90
CA SER A 98 -18.52 -9.01 17.79
C SER A 98 -17.29 -9.13 16.90
N LYS A 99 -17.19 -8.28 15.85
CA LYS A 99 -16.00 -8.14 14.99
C LYS A 99 -15.00 -7.19 15.66
N PRO A 100 -13.96 -7.72 16.35
CA PRO A 100 -12.88 -6.84 16.82
C PRO A 100 -12.04 -6.34 15.63
N SER A 101 -11.32 -5.24 15.84
CA SER A 101 -10.36 -4.76 14.84
C SER A 101 -9.32 -5.84 14.54
N HIS A 102 -9.16 -6.20 13.28
CA HIS A 102 -8.16 -7.20 12.88
C HIS A 102 -6.73 -6.80 13.24
N THR A 103 -6.46 -5.50 13.28
CA THR A 103 -5.12 -4.95 13.53
C THR A 103 -4.65 -5.29 14.94
N ASP A 104 -5.54 -5.29 15.94
CA ASP A 104 -5.22 -5.64 17.33
C ASP A 104 -4.70 -7.08 17.48
N PHE A 105 -5.14 -7.99 16.60
CA PHE A 105 -4.66 -9.38 16.57
C PHE A 105 -3.42 -9.57 15.69
N LEU A 106 -3.26 -8.76 14.64
CA LEU A 106 -2.14 -8.86 13.71
C LEU A 106 -0.83 -8.38 14.34
N ILE A 107 -0.87 -7.28 15.11
CA ILE A 107 0.31 -6.69 15.75
C ILE A 107 1.04 -7.71 16.62
N PRO A 108 0.40 -8.41 17.59
CA PRO A 108 1.09 -9.40 18.43
C PRO A 108 1.66 -10.58 17.64
N LEU A 109 1.00 -10.98 16.53
CA LEU A 109 1.48 -12.05 15.67
C LEU A 109 2.77 -11.66 14.95
N VAL A 110 2.81 -10.47 14.34
CA VAL A 110 3.98 -9.96 13.63
C VAL A 110 5.12 -9.68 14.61
N GLU A 111 4.82 -9.01 15.72
CA GLU A 111 5.78 -8.70 16.78
C GLU A 111 6.46 -9.96 17.32
N SER A 112 5.68 -11.03 17.57
CA SER A 112 6.22 -12.31 18.08
C SER A 112 7.26 -12.95 17.15
N SER A 113 7.18 -12.66 15.84
CA SER A 113 8.18 -13.13 14.87
C SER A 113 9.43 -12.24 14.84
N LEU A 114 9.32 -10.95 15.20
CA LEU A 114 10.38 -9.97 15.01
C LEU A 114 11.15 -9.65 16.29
N THR A 115 10.63 -10.02 17.46
CA THR A 115 11.17 -9.62 18.78
C THR A 115 12.65 -9.98 18.96
N ILE A 116 13.06 -11.15 18.46
CA ILE A 116 14.44 -11.65 18.61
C ILE A 116 15.31 -11.38 17.36
N LEU A 117 14.70 -10.98 16.25
CA LEU A 117 15.40 -10.77 14.99
C LEU A 117 16.07 -9.39 14.91
N PRO A 118 17.19 -9.27 14.19
CA PRO A 118 17.93 -8.00 14.04
C PRO A 118 17.06 -6.86 13.52
N LYS A 119 17.10 -5.71 14.20
CA LYS A 119 16.37 -4.49 13.79
C LYS A 119 17.00 -3.80 12.58
N THR A 120 18.19 -4.19 12.18
CA THR A 120 18.93 -3.62 11.04
C THR A 120 18.49 -4.20 9.69
N LYS A 121 17.70 -5.29 9.69
CA LYS A 121 17.19 -5.92 8.47
C LYS A 121 15.81 -5.38 8.11
N LEU A 122 15.52 -5.34 6.80
CA LEU A 122 14.27 -4.82 6.27
C LEU A 122 13.06 -5.63 6.75
N ARG A 123 12.00 -4.92 7.09
CA ARG A 123 10.71 -5.49 7.53
C ARG A 123 9.63 -5.07 6.56
N LEU A 124 9.14 -6.02 5.78
CA LEU A 124 8.15 -5.81 4.72
C LEU A 124 6.79 -6.39 5.11
N ILE A 125 5.74 -5.61 4.97
CA ILE A 125 4.36 -6.10 5.08
C ILE A 125 3.63 -5.88 3.76
N ASN A 126 2.97 -6.95 3.29
CA ASN A 126 2.09 -6.92 2.14
C ASN A 126 0.62 -6.93 2.56
N SER A 127 -0.23 -6.35 1.70
CA SER A 127 -1.70 -6.43 1.79
C SER A 127 -2.28 -5.71 3.01
N THR A 128 -1.74 -4.53 3.34
CA THR A 128 -2.43 -3.61 4.26
C THR A 128 -3.77 -3.14 3.67
N LYS A 129 -4.68 -2.64 4.50
CA LYS A 129 -6.03 -2.22 4.08
C LYS A 129 -6.26 -0.72 4.13
N SER A 130 -5.46 -0.01 4.90
CA SER A 130 -5.68 1.42 5.13
C SER A 130 -4.41 2.14 5.60
N PRO A 131 -4.37 3.47 5.50
CA PRO A 131 -3.28 4.26 6.08
C PRO A 131 -3.23 4.17 7.61
N HIS A 132 -4.38 3.96 8.28
CA HIS A 132 -4.45 3.74 9.72
C HIS A 132 -3.66 2.49 10.13
N GLU A 133 -3.89 1.37 9.46
CA GLU A 133 -3.16 0.13 9.71
C GLU A 133 -1.65 0.29 9.46
N ILE A 134 -1.25 1.03 8.42
CA ILE A 134 0.16 1.34 8.16
C ILE A 134 0.77 2.11 9.33
N LEU A 135 0.11 3.18 9.81
CA LEU A 135 0.60 3.97 10.94
C LEU A 135 0.70 3.16 12.23
N GLN A 136 -0.27 2.29 12.50
CA GLN A 136 -0.25 1.38 13.65
C GLN A 136 0.92 0.39 13.57
N LEU A 137 1.17 -0.22 12.40
CA LEU A 137 2.28 -1.15 12.17
C LEU A 137 3.65 -0.47 12.26
N VAL A 138 3.79 0.75 11.74
CA VAL A 138 5.01 1.55 11.92
C VAL A 138 5.24 1.87 13.39
N SER A 139 4.20 2.31 14.09
CA SER A 139 4.28 2.73 15.51
C SER A 139 4.61 1.58 16.46
N ALA A 140 3.92 0.43 16.28
CA ALA A 140 4.02 -0.69 17.21
C ALA A 140 5.24 -1.59 16.96
N ILE A 141 5.63 -1.78 15.70
CA ILE A 141 6.57 -2.83 15.32
C ILE A 141 7.80 -2.26 14.59
N GLY A 142 7.68 -1.09 13.96
CA GLY A 142 8.72 -0.51 13.14
C GLY A 142 8.86 -1.25 11.80
N ILE A 143 7.79 -1.29 11.02
CA ILE A 143 7.80 -1.85 9.66
C ILE A 143 8.36 -0.80 8.69
N ASP A 144 9.24 -1.22 7.78
CA ASP A 144 9.99 -0.34 6.87
C ASP A 144 9.33 -0.20 5.50
N LEU A 145 8.75 -1.30 4.99
CA LEU A 145 8.24 -1.38 3.62
C LEU A 145 6.81 -1.92 3.58
N PHE A 146 6.03 -1.35 2.67
CA PHE A 146 4.65 -1.74 2.41
C PHE A 146 4.40 -1.82 0.90
N ASP A 147 3.46 -2.68 0.49
CA ASP A 147 2.98 -2.69 -0.89
C ASP A 147 1.92 -1.60 -1.13
N ALA A 148 1.56 -1.41 -2.41
CA ALA A 148 0.53 -0.47 -2.84
C ALA A 148 -0.80 -1.15 -3.21
N GLN A 149 -1.03 -2.41 -2.82
CA GLN A 149 -2.15 -3.20 -3.28
C GLN A 149 -3.51 -2.57 -2.94
N TRP A 150 -3.67 -2.05 -1.72
CA TRP A 150 -4.94 -1.47 -1.28
C TRP A 150 -5.30 -0.18 -2.03
N VAL A 151 -4.31 0.63 -2.44
CA VAL A 151 -4.58 1.86 -3.21
C VAL A 151 -4.95 1.54 -4.65
N GLN A 152 -4.40 0.46 -5.21
CA GLN A 152 -4.83 -0.06 -6.51
C GLN A 152 -6.26 -0.58 -6.43
N GLN A 153 -6.58 -1.37 -5.41
CA GLN A 153 -7.95 -1.86 -5.18
C GLN A 153 -8.94 -0.71 -4.99
N ALA A 154 -8.53 0.38 -4.34
CA ALA A 154 -9.36 1.59 -4.23
C ALA A 154 -9.65 2.19 -5.61
N ALA A 155 -8.67 2.27 -6.50
CA ALA A 155 -8.85 2.74 -7.86
C ALA A 155 -9.79 1.81 -8.67
N ASP A 156 -9.64 0.50 -8.51
CA ASP A 156 -10.46 -0.52 -9.21
C ASP A 156 -11.96 -0.42 -8.87
N ILE A 157 -12.28 0.04 -7.66
CA ILE A 157 -13.67 0.26 -7.21
C ILE A 157 -14.10 1.75 -7.27
N GLY A 158 -13.37 2.60 -7.99
CA GLY A 158 -13.76 3.98 -8.26
C GLY A 158 -13.55 4.96 -7.11
N ILE A 159 -12.64 4.68 -6.18
CA ILE A 159 -12.30 5.60 -5.09
C ILE A 159 -11.12 6.49 -5.47
N ALA A 160 -11.30 7.81 -5.33
CA ALA A 160 -10.22 8.78 -5.29
C ALA A 160 -9.80 9.03 -3.84
N LEU A 161 -8.57 8.67 -3.47
CA LEU A 161 -8.05 8.88 -2.12
C LEU A 161 -7.82 10.37 -1.84
N ASP A 162 -8.15 10.81 -0.62
CA ASP A 162 -8.03 12.21 -0.22
C ASP A 162 -7.65 12.31 1.27
N PHE A 163 -6.40 12.01 1.59
CA PHE A 163 -5.85 12.15 2.93
C PHE A 163 -4.40 12.62 2.89
N GLN A 164 -3.92 13.17 4.00
CA GLN A 164 -2.58 13.73 4.15
C GLN A 164 -1.97 13.36 5.50
N PHE A 165 -0.66 13.10 5.50
CA PHE A 165 0.14 12.94 6.73
C PHE A 165 1.48 13.71 6.58
N PRO A 166 1.93 14.47 7.60
CA PRO A 166 1.19 14.81 8.81
C PRO A 166 -0.08 15.62 8.50
N VAL A 167 -1.05 15.58 9.41
CA VAL A 167 -2.29 16.34 9.27
C VAL A 167 -1.98 17.81 9.49
N GLY A 168 -2.37 18.67 8.57
CA GLY A 168 -2.27 20.13 8.74
C GLY A 168 -3.06 20.61 9.97
N SER A 169 -2.83 21.85 10.38
CA SER A 169 -3.59 22.47 11.49
C SER A 169 -5.08 22.52 11.11
N THR A 170 -5.94 21.77 11.80
CA THR A 170 -7.35 21.72 11.44
C THR A 170 -8.27 21.61 12.64
N GLU A 171 -9.15 22.56 12.73
CA GLU A 171 -10.43 22.50 13.42
C GLU A 171 -11.53 21.92 12.51
N THR A 172 -11.19 21.10 11.50
CA THR A 172 -12.16 20.57 10.54
C THR A 172 -12.74 19.24 11.04
N PRO A 173 -14.01 18.95 10.74
CA PRO A 173 -14.66 17.73 11.16
C PRO A 173 -13.98 16.50 10.57
N ARG A 174 -14.18 15.35 11.23
CA ARG A 174 -13.71 14.04 10.77
C ARG A 174 -14.22 13.74 9.36
N THR A 175 -13.38 13.16 8.52
CA THR A 175 -13.67 12.89 7.11
C THR A 175 -13.24 11.49 6.70
N GLU A 176 -13.89 10.98 5.65
CA GLU A 176 -13.47 9.78 4.95
C GLU A 176 -12.07 9.94 4.33
N ILE A 177 -11.35 8.84 4.14
CA ILE A 177 -10.02 8.81 3.50
C ILE A 177 -10.07 8.93 1.97
N GLY A 178 -11.25 9.05 1.38
CA GLY A 178 -11.42 9.18 -0.06
C GLY A 178 -12.87 9.41 -0.46
N HIS A 179 -13.09 9.45 -1.77
CA HIS A 179 -14.37 9.73 -2.40
C HIS A 179 -14.80 8.57 -3.28
N ASN A 180 -15.97 8.00 -3.03
CA ASN A 180 -16.61 7.03 -3.93
C ASN A 180 -17.18 7.79 -5.14
N LEU A 181 -16.44 7.83 -6.24
CA LEU A 181 -16.82 8.61 -7.44
C LEU A 181 -18.01 8.03 -8.21
N TYR A 182 -18.55 6.88 -7.83
CA TYR A 182 -19.84 6.39 -8.36
C TYR A 182 -21.05 7.14 -7.81
N GLU A 183 -20.90 7.84 -6.67
CA GLU A 183 -22.03 8.53 -6.05
C GLU A 183 -22.56 9.69 -6.90
N PRO A 184 -23.90 9.86 -7.02
CA PRO A 184 -24.52 10.91 -7.82
C PRO A 184 -24.12 12.35 -7.47
N LYS A 185 -23.68 12.58 -6.21
CA LYS A 185 -23.22 13.90 -5.75
C LYS A 185 -22.01 14.42 -6.54
N PHE A 186 -21.22 13.52 -7.15
CA PHE A 186 -20.04 13.90 -7.95
C PHE A 186 -20.33 14.21 -9.40
N ARG A 187 -21.56 13.99 -9.88
CA ARG A 187 -21.98 14.21 -11.27
C ARG A 187 -21.67 15.63 -11.78
N LEU A 188 -21.74 16.63 -10.92
CA LEU A 188 -21.49 18.04 -11.22
C LEU A 188 -20.40 18.63 -10.30
N ASP A 189 -19.57 17.81 -9.69
CA ASP A 189 -18.46 18.28 -8.86
C ASP A 189 -17.20 18.48 -9.71
N PHE A 190 -16.94 19.71 -10.11
CA PHE A 190 -15.78 20.10 -10.91
C PHE A 190 -14.51 20.35 -10.08
N LYS A 191 -14.48 19.97 -8.83
CA LYS A 191 -13.29 20.05 -7.97
C LYS A 191 -12.25 19.01 -8.37
N PRO A 192 -10.95 19.22 -7.97
CA PRO A 192 -9.91 18.21 -8.13
C PRO A 192 -10.20 16.95 -7.31
N LEU A 193 -9.51 15.83 -7.63
CA LEU A 193 -9.73 14.54 -7.00
C LEU A 193 -9.47 14.57 -5.48
N ALA A 194 -8.42 15.26 -5.03
CA ALA A 194 -8.13 15.46 -3.62
C ALA A 194 -8.02 16.95 -3.28
N ASN A 195 -8.41 17.31 -2.06
CA ASN A 195 -8.24 18.64 -1.47
C ASN A 195 -7.20 18.68 -0.35
N ALA A 196 -6.80 17.51 0.17
CA ALA A 196 -5.96 17.38 1.36
C ALA A 196 -4.58 18.06 1.21
N PHE A 197 -4.05 18.16 -0.02
CA PHE A 197 -2.76 18.78 -0.29
C PHE A 197 -2.77 20.31 -0.36
N ARG A 198 -3.94 20.93 -0.25
CA ARG A 198 -4.03 22.39 -0.20
C ARG A 198 -3.43 22.90 1.12
N GLY A 199 -2.27 23.51 1.03
CA GLY A 199 -1.56 24.07 2.20
C GLY A 199 -0.25 23.39 2.56
N ALA A 200 0.07 22.25 1.95
CA ALA A 200 1.37 21.63 2.13
C ALA A 200 2.50 22.40 1.39
N TYR A 201 2.13 23.19 0.38
CA TYR A 201 3.04 24.03 -0.40
C TYR A 201 2.64 25.48 -0.23
N THR A 202 3.42 26.18 0.58
CA THR A 202 3.25 27.59 0.88
C THR A 202 3.46 28.46 -0.35
N ALA A 203 2.60 29.44 -0.51
CA ALA A 203 2.78 30.72 -1.22
C ALA A 203 2.88 30.75 -2.75
N ASP A 204 3.20 29.69 -3.48
CA ASP A 204 3.12 29.70 -4.93
C ASP A 204 1.72 29.28 -5.39
N VAL A 205 0.94 30.26 -5.79
CA VAL A 205 -0.46 30.12 -6.24
C VAL A 205 -0.59 29.21 -7.47
N ASP A 206 0.52 28.92 -8.14
CA ASP A 206 0.59 28.14 -9.40
C ASP A 206 0.96 26.67 -9.23
N LEU A 207 1.24 26.21 -7.99
CA LEU A 207 1.56 24.81 -7.77
C LEU A 207 0.30 23.94 -7.68
N PRO A 208 0.27 22.81 -8.40
CA PRO A 208 -0.87 21.90 -8.36
C PRO A 208 -1.03 21.26 -6.98
N VAL A 209 -2.29 21.00 -6.60
CA VAL A 209 -2.65 20.36 -5.32
C VAL A 209 -2.04 18.96 -5.17
N CYS A 210 -1.88 18.25 -6.29
CA CYS A 210 -1.32 16.91 -6.35
C CYS A 210 -0.53 16.77 -7.66
N LEU A 211 0.67 16.23 -7.60
CA LEU A 211 1.57 16.09 -8.76
C LEU A 211 1.27 14.87 -9.66
N CYS A 212 0.17 14.16 -9.46
CA CYS A 212 -0.20 13.05 -10.32
C CYS A 212 -0.68 13.55 -11.71
N ALA A 213 -0.65 12.66 -12.71
CA ALA A 213 -1.09 12.99 -14.06
C ALA A 213 -2.60 13.34 -14.17
N ALA A 214 -3.41 12.94 -13.19
CA ALA A 214 -4.83 13.30 -13.16
C ALA A 214 -5.07 14.70 -12.59
N CYS A 215 -4.34 15.09 -11.54
CA CYS A 215 -4.50 16.40 -10.90
C CYS A 215 -3.63 17.48 -11.55
N SER A 216 -2.52 17.09 -12.14
CA SER A 216 -1.54 18.00 -12.76
C SER A 216 -1.07 17.46 -14.11
N PRO A 217 -1.97 17.36 -15.10
CA PRO A 217 -1.58 16.88 -16.41
C PRO A 217 -0.54 17.83 -17.02
N ILE A 218 0.56 17.27 -17.51
CA ILE A 218 1.64 18.02 -18.15
C ILE A 218 1.50 17.85 -19.66
N SER A 219 1.63 18.94 -20.40
CA SER A 219 1.84 18.84 -21.85
C SER A 219 3.20 18.21 -22.11
N PRO A 220 3.30 17.21 -23.02
CA PRO A 220 4.61 16.73 -23.44
C PRO A 220 5.43 17.91 -23.97
N SER A 221 6.69 17.98 -23.53
CA SER A 221 7.64 19.01 -23.97
C SER A 221 7.98 18.90 -25.45
N THR A 222 7.78 17.71 -26.02
CA THR A 222 7.93 17.46 -27.45
C THR A 222 6.58 17.05 -28.03
N ARG A 223 6.13 17.76 -29.07
CA ARG A 223 5.01 17.29 -29.89
C ARG A 223 5.43 16.01 -30.59
N ILE A 224 4.61 14.96 -30.49
CA ILE A 224 4.75 13.81 -31.37
C ILE A 224 4.23 14.26 -32.74
N PHE A 225 5.15 14.55 -33.69
CA PHE A 225 4.79 14.85 -35.04
C PHE A 225 4.54 13.56 -35.81
N HIS A 226 3.32 13.37 -36.24
CA HIS A 226 2.98 12.35 -37.23
C HIS A 226 3.09 13.00 -38.61
N GLY A 227 4.26 12.91 -39.25
CA GLY A 227 4.46 13.44 -40.58
C GLY A 227 5.81 14.13 -40.80
N VAL A 228 5.95 14.81 -41.96
CA VAL A 228 7.21 15.29 -42.51
C VAL A 228 7.72 16.59 -41.84
N ASP A 229 6.95 17.21 -40.96
CA ASP A 229 7.34 18.47 -40.34
C ASP A 229 8.25 18.23 -39.13
N THR A 230 9.54 18.14 -39.37
CA THR A 230 10.57 18.25 -38.33
C THR A 230 10.69 19.71 -37.90
N PRO A 231 10.56 20.04 -36.62
CA PRO A 231 10.80 21.40 -36.13
C PRO A 231 12.24 21.82 -36.43
N SER A 232 12.41 23.03 -36.92
CA SER A 232 13.75 23.63 -37.09
C SER A 232 14.41 23.76 -35.73
N SER A 233 15.69 23.43 -35.66
CA SER A 233 16.54 23.25 -34.49
C SER A 233 16.75 24.45 -33.55
N ASN A 234 15.99 25.53 -33.66
CA ASN A 234 16.16 26.76 -32.91
C ASN A 234 15.13 27.03 -31.83
N ASP A 235 14.15 26.13 -31.61
CA ASP A 235 13.27 26.20 -30.48
C ASP A 235 13.87 25.42 -29.31
N GLU A 236 15.00 25.87 -28.76
CA GLU A 236 15.39 25.58 -27.38
C GLU A 236 14.37 26.25 -26.46
N LEU A 237 13.23 25.60 -26.33
CA LEU A 237 12.23 25.94 -25.35
C LEU A 237 12.84 25.70 -23.98
N GLU A 238 13.11 26.78 -23.25
CA GLU A 238 13.10 26.79 -21.79
C GLU A 238 11.72 26.28 -21.33
N SER A 239 11.55 24.99 -21.33
CA SER A 239 10.26 24.39 -21.03
C SER A 239 10.06 24.27 -19.52
N LYS A 240 9.58 25.35 -18.90
CA LYS A 240 8.82 25.19 -17.66
C LYS A 240 7.66 24.23 -17.97
N PRO A 241 7.43 23.20 -17.14
CA PRO A 241 6.33 22.28 -17.36
C PRO A 241 5.02 23.07 -17.45
N HIS A 242 4.34 22.99 -18.61
CA HIS A 242 3.06 23.64 -18.78
C HIS A 242 1.95 22.71 -18.31
N TYR A 243 1.39 23.00 -17.14
CA TYR A 243 0.28 22.25 -16.57
C TYR A 243 -1.02 22.56 -17.29
N LYS A 244 -1.75 21.52 -17.65
CA LYS A 244 -3.13 21.59 -18.13
C LYS A 244 -4.12 21.63 -16.97
N PRO A 245 -5.37 22.04 -17.18
CA PRO A 245 -6.42 21.90 -16.18
C PRO A 245 -6.52 20.47 -15.67
N HIS A 246 -6.73 20.32 -14.36
CA HIS A 246 -6.91 19.02 -13.70
C HIS A 246 -8.15 18.28 -14.22
N PHE A 247 -8.11 16.94 -14.18
CA PHE A 247 -9.31 16.15 -14.31
C PHE A 247 -10.18 16.31 -13.07
N THR A 248 -11.50 16.45 -13.27
CA THR A 248 -12.46 16.73 -12.21
C THR A 248 -13.12 15.45 -11.70
N ARG A 249 -13.69 15.51 -10.49
CA ARG A 249 -14.51 14.42 -9.94
C ARG A 249 -15.70 14.10 -10.86
N ALA A 250 -16.34 15.13 -11.44
CA ALA A 250 -17.43 14.95 -12.41
C ALA A 250 -17.00 14.18 -13.65
N TYR A 251 -15.80 14.47 -14.16
CA TYR A 251 -15.27 13.77 -15.34
C TYR A 251 -15.01 12.29 -15.02
N LEU A 252 -14.35 12.01 -13.89
CA LEU A 252 -14.10 10.63 -13.47
C LEU A 252 -15.41 9.87 -13.17
N HIS A 253 -16.39 10.52 -12.53
CA HIS A 253 -17.73 9.98 -12.34
C HIS A 253 -18.35 9.55 -13.68
N HIS A 254 -18.28 10.41 -14.71
CA HIS A 254 -18.78 10.09 -16.04
C HIS A 254 -18.06 8.87 -16.65
N LEU A 255 -16.72 8.85 -16.63
CA LEU A 255 -15.92 7.76 -17.19
C LEU A 255 -16.21 6.41 -16.50
N LEU A 256 -16.39 6.41 -15.17
CA LEU A 256 -16.75 5.20 -14.42
C LEU A 256 -18.12 4.65 -14.84
N HIS A 257 -19.12 5.51 -15.03
CA HIS A 257 -20.45 5.10 -15.46
C HIS A 257 -20.51 4.71 -16.95
N THR A 258 -19.58 5.16 -17.77
CA THR A 258 -19.42 4.75 -19.17
C THR A 258 -18.48 3.56 -19.36
N HIS A 259 -17.93 3.02 -18.26
CA HIS A 259 -17.00 1.89 -18.23
C HIS A 259 -15.70 2.14 -19.00
N GLU A 260 -15.20 3.36 -18.96
CA GLU A 260 -13.94 3.73 -19.59
C GLU A 260 -12.76 3.32 -18.72
N MET A 261 -11.86 2.50 -19.26
CA MET A 261 -10.65 2.03 -18.55
C MET A 261 -9.74 3.18 -18.10
N SER A 262 -9.78 4.31 -18.79
CA SER A 262 -9.05 5.53 -18.47
C SER A 262 -9.37 6.06 -17.07
N ALA A 263 -10.61 5.85 -16.55
CA ALA A 263 -10.97 6.22 -15.19
C ALA A 263 -10.09 5.52 -14.15
N HIS A 264 -9.97 4.20 -14.28
CA HIS A 264 -9.16 3.40 -13.34
C HIS A 264 -7.67 3.74 -13.44
N ALA A 265 -7.15 4.02 -14.63
CA ALA A 265 -5.78 4.45 -14.83
C ALA A 265 -5.49 5.80 -14.16
N LEU A 266 -6.38 6.78 -14.33
CA LEU A 266 -6.27 8.10 -13.69
C LEU A 266 -6.38 8.00 -12.16
N LEU A 267 -7.29 7.17 -11.66
CA LEU A 267 -7.43 6.91 -10.22
C LEU A 267 -6.21 6.20 -9.64
N ALA A 268 -5.66 5.20 -10.33
CA ALA A 268 -4.45 4.51 -9.89
C ALA A 268 -3.26 5.46 -9.78
N MET A 269 -3.04 6.30 -10.78
CA MET A 269 -1.97 7.33 -10.75
C MET A 269 -2.18 8.32 -9.60
N HIS A 270 -3.42 8.75 -9.38
CA HIS A 270 -3.76 9.66 -8.28
C HIS A 270 -3.53 9.00 -6.91
N ASN A 271 -4.07 7.81 -6.70
CA ASN A 271 -3.99 7.09 -5.43
C ASN A 271 -2.54 6.72 -5.07
N LEU A 272 -1.73 6.32 -6.05
CA LEU A 272 -0.30 6.07 -5.85
C LEU A 272 0.46 7.33 -5.44
N GLN A 273 0.11 8.49 -6.01
CA GLN A 273 0.70 9.77 -5.60
C GLN A 273 0.30 10.14 -4.17
N VAL A 274 -0.96 9.92 -3.78
CA VAL A 274 -1.41 10.13 -2.39
C VAL A 274 -0.62 9.24 -1.43
N LEU A 275 -0.46 7.95 -1.75
CA LEU A 275 0.34 7.03 -0.95
C LEU A 275 1.82 7.45 -0.88
N SER A 276 2.40 7.86 -1.99
CA SER A 276 3.79 8.35 -2.05
C SER A 276 3.99 9.56 -1.14
N SER A 277 3.07 10.52 -1.18
CA SER A 277 3.08 11.71 -0.32
C SER A 277 2.89 11.35 1.15
N PHE A 278 2.03 10.38 1.45
CA PHE A 278 1.84 9.85 2.79
C PHE A 278 3.14 9.26 3.37
N PHE A 279 3.84 8.41 2.63
CA PHE A 279 5.13 7.88 3.07
C PHE A 279 6.22 8.95 3.15
N ALA A 280 6.20 9.96 2.29
CA ALA A 280 7.10 11.09 2.40
C ALA A 280 6.87 11.85 3.72
N GLY A 281 5.61 12.07 4.08
CA GLY A 281 5.22 12.68 5.36
C GLY A 281 5.65 11.84 6.58
N ILE A 282 5.46 10.52 6.54
CA ILE A 282 5.93 9.60 7.59
C ILE A 282 7.45 9.77 7.78
N ARG A 283 8.22 9.67 6.69
CA ARG A 283 9.69 9.85 6.76
C ARG A 283 10.09 11.21 7.31
N GLN A 284 9.41 12.27 6.88
CA GLN A 284 9.68 13.62 7.36
C GLN A 284 9.47 13.74 8.88
N VAL A 285 8.34 13.21 9.39
CA VAL A 285 8.06 13.25 10.84
C VAL A 285 9.10 12.43 11.61
N LEU A 286 9.44 11.23 11.16
CA LEU A 286 10.43 10.37 11.81
C LEU A 286 11.85 10.98 11.79
N LEU A 287 12.27 11.62 10.71
CA LEU A 287 13.60 12.24 10.58
C LEU A 287 13.77 13.48 11.47
N VAL A 288 12.72 14.28 11.61
CA VAL A 288 12.77 15.53 12.39
C VAL A 288 12.53 15.28 13.88
N SER A 289 11.94 14.13 14.23
CA SER A 289 11.59 13.82 15.62
C SER A 289 12.78 13.23 16.35
N SER A 290 13.38 14.00 17.25
CA SER A 290 14.36 13.48 18.23
C SER A 290 13.70 12.65 19.34
N SER A 291 12.36 12.70 19.47
CA SER A 291 11.58 11.94 20.44
C SER A 291 10.38 11.23 19.76
N ASN A 292 10.02 10.07 20.28
CA ASN A 292 8.85 9.31 19.81
C ASN A 292 7.50 10.05 20.06
N GLU A 293 7.49 11.05 20.95
CA GLU A 293 6.29 11.79 21.34
C GLU A 293 5.65 12.55 20.16
N ARG A 294 6.47 13.23 19.35
CA ARG A 294 5.98 13.95 18.17
C ARG A 294 5.34 13.01 17.16
N TRP A 295 5.96 11.85 16.92
CA TRP A 295 5.42 10.82 16.04
C TRP A 295 4.04 10.35 16.51
N LEU A 296 3.93 9.97 17.79
CA LEU A 296 2.67 9.50 18.36
C LEU A 296 1.57 10.56 18.29
N LYS A 297 1.89 11.82 18.54
CA LYS A 297 0.94 12.94 18.42
C LYS A 297 0.44 13.14 16.99
N GLU A 298 1.31 13.02 15.97
CA GLU A 298 0.87 13.13 14.57
C GLU A 298 0.02 11.92 14.15
N VAL A 299 0.34 10.72 14.64
CA VAL A 299 -0.49 9.53 14.44
C VAL A 299 -1.86 9.71 15.07
N GLU A 300 -1.94 10.16 16.32
CA GLU A 300 -3.21 10.43 17.03
C GLU A 300 -4.07 11.44 16.26
N ARG A 301 -3.49 12.57 15.81
CA ARG A 301 -4.16 13.55 14.97
C ARG A 301 -4.73 12.93 13.68
N PHE A 302 -4.01 12.01 13.08
CA PHE A 302 -4.47 11.30 11.88
C PHE A 302 -5.67 10.42 12.19
N MET A 303 -5.62 9.66 13.30
CA MET A 303 -6.72 8.79 13.76
C MET A 303 -7.99 9.59 14.12
N GLU A 304 -7.82 10.79 14.67
CA GLU A 304 -8.93 11.71 14.96
C GLU A 304 -9.53 12.34 13.69
N ARG A 305 -8.67 12.63 12.70
CA ARG A 305 -9.04 13.35 11.49
C ARG A 305 -9.76 12.49 10.47
N TYR A 306 -9.35 11.24 10.30
CA TYR A 306 -9.85 10.35 9.26
C TYR A 306 -10.59 9.15 9.84
N ASP A 307 -11.67 8.73 9.15
CA ASP A 307 -12.45 7.58 9.57
C ASP A 307 -11.70 6.28 9.29
N GLU A 308 -11.64 5.41 10.32
CA GLU A 308 -11.01 4.10 10.25
C GLU A 308 -11.93 3.03 9.65
N ASN A 309 -13.25 3.26 9.66
CA ASN A 309 -14.27 2.25 9.34
C ASN A 309 -14.25 1.76 7.88
N LEU A 310 -13.63 2.52 6.97
CA LEU A 310 -13.60 2.20 5.53
C LEU A 310 -14.98 2.02 4.89
N ASP A 311 -16.01 2.65 5.44
CA ASP A 311 -17.40 2.54 4.94
C ASP A 311 -17.52 3.01 3.50
N VAL A 312 -16.72 4.02 3.11
CA VAL A 312 -16.62 4.49 1.72
C VAL A 312 -16.17 3.39 0.75
N PHE A 313 -15.32 2.44 1.21
CA PHE A 313 -14.87 1.31 0.38
C PHE A 313 -15.97 0.28 0.19
N GLU A 314 -16.73 -0.03 1.24
CA GLU A 314 -17.86 -0.96 1.13
C GLU A 314 -18.96 -0.39 0.26
N ALA A 315 -19.29 0.89 0.41
CA ALA A 315 -20.22 1.60 -0.46
C ALA A 315 -19.76 1.61 -1.93
N ALA A 316 -18.47 1.85 -2.18
CA ALA A 316 -17.90 1.84 -3.52
C ALA A 316 -17.97 0.46 -4.18
N LYS A 317 -17.69 -0.62 -3.45
CA LYS A 317 -17.85 -2.00 -3.95
C LYS A 317 -19.27 -2.30 -4.38
N LEU A 318 -20.27 -1.83 -3.62
CA LEU A 318 -21.68 -1.99 -3.96
C LEU A 318 -22.03 -1.20 -5.22
N SER A 319 -21.63 0.07 -5.28
CA SER A 319 -21.86 0.93 -6.44
C SER A 319 -21.21 0.38 -7.71
N TRP A 320 -19.96 -0.07 -7.63
CA TRP A 320 -19.24 -0.71 -8.73
C TRP A 320 -19.99 -1.95 -9.23
N LYS A 321 -20.45 -2.80 -8.31
CA LYS A 321 -21.22 -4.01 -8.66
C LYS A 321 -22.54 -3.69 -9.35
N GLU A 322 -23.24 -2.65 -8.91
CA GLU A 322 -24.50 -2.20 -9.53
C GLU A 322 -24.27 -1.70 -10.96
N VAL A 323 -23.22 -0.92 -11.20
CA VAL A 323 -22.85 -0.40 -12.51
C VAL A 323 -22.41 -1.54 -13.44
N ASP A 324 -21.65 -2.52 -12.96
CA ASP A 324 -21.25 -3.69 -13.74
C ASP A 324 -22.45 -4.58 -14.12
N LEU A 325 -23.39 -4.80 -13.20
CA LEU A 325 -24.63 -5.51 -13.48
C LEU A 325 -25.53 -4.77 -14.49
N ALA A 326 -25.54 -3.42 -14.45
CA ALA A 326 -26.29 -2.63 -15.42
C ALA A 326 -25.72 -2.75 -16.84
N ARG A 327 -24.39 -2.83 -16.98
CA ARG A 327 -23.68 -3.12 -18.24
C ARG A 327 -24.14 -4.43 -18.88
N GLY A 328 -24.24 -5.52 -18.10
CA GLY A 328 -24.69 -6.82 -18.56
C GLY A 328 -26.15 -6.82 -19.07
N LYS A 329 -27.03 -6.07 -18.38
CA LYS A 329 -28.44 -5.93 -18.81
C LYS A 329 -28.59 -5.18 -20.14
N GLY A 330 -27.77 -4.15 -20.38
CA GLY A 330 -27.80 -3.39 -21.63
C GLY A 330 -27.41 -4.23 -22.86
N ARG A 331 -26.52 -5.18 -22.73
CA ARG A 331 -26.13 -6.14 -23.78
C ARG A 331 -27.26 -7.13 -24.07
N LEU A 332 -27.81 -7.73 -23.02
CA LEU A 332 -28.96 -8.69 -23.16
C LEU A 332 -30.23 -8.03 -23.71
N ALA A 333 -30.45 -6.75 -23.44
CA ALA A 333 -31.60 -6.03 -24.01
C ALA A 333 -31.42 -5.78 -25.51
N ARG A 334 -30.16 -5.57 -26.01
CA ARG A 334 -29.87 -5.43 -27.44
C ARG A 334 -29.95 -6.76 -28.22
N GLU A 335 -29.68 -7.88 -27.55
CA GLU A 335 -29.75 -9.22 -28.17
C GLU A 335 -31.22 -9.76 -28.27
N LYS A 336 -32.18 -9.05 -27.65
CA LYS A 336 -33.60 -9.42 -27.69
C LYS A 336 -34.47 -8.61 -28.67
N ILE A 337 -33.84 -7.70 -29.44
CA ILE A 337 -34.43 -6.98 -30.56
C ILE A 337 -33.88 -7.56 -31.86
#